data_97ee8366d4da47b94bc5758e86d41664
#
_entry.id   97ee8366d4da47b94bc5758e86d41664
#
_cell.length_a   1.000
_cell.length_b   1.000
_cell.length_c   1.000
_cell.angle_alpha   90.00
_cell.angle_beta   90.00
_cell.angle_gamma   90.00
#
_symmetry.space_group_name_H-M   'P 1'
#
loop_
_entity.id
_entity.type
_entity.pdbx_description
1 polymer ?
#
loop_
_entity_poly.entity_id
_entity_poly.type
_entity_poly.pdbx_seq_one_letter_code
_entity_poly.pdbx_strand_id
1 'polypeptide(L)'
;MWRHQGDMADRISGEKSSIAVRPAQREDATAIASMARALSVSDGGRVSRFSAEVFLRDGFADPPAFHTLVAECDGAHAGYAVYYWGYDTDSATRGIYLADLYVDEAHRRSGIGTALMTGISRHTRDQGGRWIFWSVLKRNKAARKFYRHLAPELKDVAICAAFGTSFDRIADLD
;
A
#
# COMPACT_ATOMS: atom_id res chain seq x y z
N MET A 1 17.03 -13.54 -62.30
CA MET A 1 17.76 -12.35 -61.82
C MET A 1 16.80 -11.41 -61.16
N TRP A 2 16.59 -11.56 -59.85
CA TRP A 2 16.01 -10.53 -58.95
C TRP A 2 16.27 -10.96 -57.51
N ARG A 3 16.94 -10.16 -56.75
CA ARG A 3 17.33 -10.33 -55.34
C ARG A 3 16.11 -10.05 -54.48
N HIS A 4 15.80 -10.90 -53.52
CA HIS A 4 14.92 -10.60 -52.42
C HIS A 4 15.77 -10.19 -51.23
N GLN A 5 15.66 -8.90 -50.87
CA GLN A 5 16.12 -8.33 -49.63
C GLN A 5 15.31 -8.90 -48.49
N GLY A 6 16.02 -9.41 -47.49
CA GLY A 6 15.42 -9.91 -46.28
C GLY A 6 14.85 -8.73 -45.44
N ASP A 7 13.64 -8.93 -45.07
CA ASP A 7 12.91 -8.10 -44.14
C ASP A 7 13.42 -8.42 -42.73
N MET A 8 14.16 -7.49 -42.14
CA MET A 8 14.66 -7.55 -40.79
C MET A 8 13.55 -6.99 -39.89
N ALA A 9 12.57 -7.84 -39.58
CA ALA A 9 11.54 -7.53 -38.58
C ALA A 9 12.20 -7.47 -37.22
N ASP A 10 12.40 -6.27 -36.80
CA ASP A 10 12.83 -5.84 -35.47
C ASP A 10 11.83 -6.38 -34.42
N ARG A 11 12.18 -7.51 -33.78
CA ARG A 11 11.45 -8.01 -32.62
C ARG A 11 11.87 -7.18 -31.43
N ILE A 12 11.19 -6.07 -31.22
CA ILE A 12 11.19 -5.40 -29.91
C ILE A 12 10.44 -6.35 -28.96
N SER A 13 11.18 -7.26 -28.35
CA SER A 13 10.73 -7.99 -27.18
C SER A 13 10.65 -6.97 -26.05
N GLY A 14 9.45 -6.47 -25.75
CA GLY A 14 9.21 -5.66 -24.57
C GLY A 14 9.59 -6.48 -23.33
N GLU A 15 10.75 -6.22 -22.76
CA GLU A 15 11.11 -6.75 -21.44
C GLU A 15 10.02 -6.35 -20.46
N LYS A 16 9.36 -7.34 -19.87
CA LYS A 16 8.42 -7.10 -18.78
C LYS A 16 9.21 -6.54 -17.61
N SER A 17 8.89 -5.30 -17.21
CA SER A 17 9.47 -4.67 -16.03
C SER A 17 9.45 -5.62 -14.83
N SER A 18 10.59 -5.75 -14.17
CA SER A 18 10.74 -6.61 -12.99
C SER A 18 10.12 -5.93 -11.78
N ILE A 19 9.07 -6.53 -11.22
CA ILE A 19 8.42 -6.05 -9.99
C ILE A 19 8.86 -6.94 -8.83
N ALA A 20 9.48 -6.34 -7.81
CA ALA A 20 9.83 -6.99 -6.55
C ALA A 20 9.05 -6.34 -5.40
N VAL A 21 8.54 -7.17 -4.47
CA VAL A 21 7.91 -6.70 -3.22
C VAL A 21 8.63 -7.33 -2.05
N ARG A 22 9.08 -6.48 -1.12
CA ARG A 22 9.86 -6.89 0.05
C ARG A 22 9.46 -6.09 1.30
N PRO A 23 9.76 -6.57 2.51
CA PRO A 23 9.73 -5.74 3.71
C PRO A 23 10.63 -4.53 3.53
N ALA A 24 10.17 -3.39 4.05
CA ALA A 24 10.95 -2.17 4.05
C ALA A 24 12.17 -2.29 4.97
N GLN A 25 13.26 -1.65 4.58
CA GLN A 25 14.49 -1.52 5.32
C GLN A 25 14.68 -0.08 5.81
N ARG A 26 15.63 0.16 6.69
CA ARG A 26 15.89 1.51 7.22
C ARG A 26 16.28 2.51 6.12
N GLU A 27 16.96 2.03 5.11
CA GLU A 27 17.43 2.79 3.95
C GLU A 27 16.29 3.30 3.07
N ASP A 28 15.10 2.67 3.14
CA ASP A 28 13.91 3.08 2.39
C ASP A 28 13.21 4.31 2.98
N ALA A 29 13.61 4.76 4.17
CA ALA A 29 12.91 5.78 4.96
C ALA A 29 12.60 7.06 4.18
N THR A 30 13.56 7.58 3.43
CA THR A 30 13.41 8.81 2.64
C THR A 30 12.43 8.61 1.48
N ALA A 31 12.54 7.49 0.78
CA ALA A 31 11.65 7.17 -0.35
C ALA A 31 10.21 6.96 0.15
N ILE A 32 10.01 6.21 1.23
CA ILE A 32 8.69 5.98 1.83
C ILE A 32 8.06 7.29 2.30
N ALA A 33 8.81 8.15 3.00
CA ALA A 33 8.30 9.45 3.44
C ALA A 33 7.89 10.35 2.26
N SER A 34 8.63 10.31 1.16
CA SER A 34 8.29 11.03 -0.07
C SER A 34 6.99 10.49 -0.68
N MET A 35 6.85 9.18 -0.79
CA MET A 35 5.65 8.53 -1.31
C MET A 35 4.43 8.76 -0.42
N ALA A 36 4.59 8.75 0.91
CA ALA A 36 3.51 9.07 1.86
C ALA A 36 3.02 10.51 1.71
N ARG A 37 3.93 11.45 1.47
CA ARG A 37 3.58 12.83 1.14
C ARG A 37 2.78 12.92 -0.16
N ALA A 38 3.21 12.22 -1.20
CA ALA A 38 2.50 12.18 -2.47
C ALA A 38 1.10 11.57 -2.34
N LEU A 39 0.94 10.50 -1.56
CA LEU A 39 -0.37 9.92 -1.23
C LEU A 39 -1.28 10.95 -0.55
N SER A 40 -0.79 11.62 0.49
CA SER A 40 -1.56 12.63 1.24
C SER A 40 -2.03 13.77 0.34
N VAL A 41 -1.19 14.23 -0.58
CA VAL A 41 -1.55 15.26 -1.57
C VAL A 41 -2.61 14.75 -2.54
N SER A 42 -2.46 13.52 -3.05
CA SER A 42 -3.42 12.92 -3.99
C SER A 42 -4.80 12.72 -3.38
N ASP A 43 -4.87 12.48 -2.07
CA ASP A 43 -6.11 12.35 -1.32
C ASP A 43 -6.73 13.69 -0.93
N GLY A 44 -6.11 14.82 -1.32
CA GLY A 44 -6.58 16.17 -1.00
C GLY A 44 -6.46 16.48 0.50
N GLY A 45 -5.61 15.76 1.21
CA GLY A 45 -5.34 15.92 2.63
C GLY A 45 -4.32 17.02 2.92
N ARG A 46 -4.04 17.24 4.20
CA ARG A 46 -2.93 18.06 4.65
C ARG A 46 -1.62 17.35 4.34
N VAL A 47 -0.53 18.11 4.21
CA VAL A 47 0.81 17.52 4.05
C VAL A 47 1.06 16.52 5.17
N SER A 48 1.42 15.30 4.80
CA SER A 48 1.72 14.23 5.74
C SER A 48 2.84 14.66 6.70
N ARG A 49 2.65 14.37 8.00
CA ARG A 49 3.70 14.49 9.03
C ARG A 49 4.59 13.25 9.11
N PHE A 50 4.33 12.26 8.27
CA PHE A 50 5.09 11.02 8.22
C PHE A 50 6.43 11.29 7.52
N SER A 51 7.45 11.54 8.32
CA SER A 51 8.83 11.80 7.87
C SER A 51 9.69 10.53 7.93
N ALA A 52 10.90 10.60 7.38
CA ALA A 52 11.87 9.51 7.48
C ALA A 52 12.21 9.18 8.93
N GLU A 53 12.33 10.20 9.79
CA GLU A 53 12.61 10.03 11.23
C GLU A 53 11.44 9.33 11.94
N VAL A 54 10.18 9.72 11.62
CA VAL A 54 8.98 9.07 12.16
C VAL A 54 8.90 7.62 11.70
N PHE A 55 9.16 7.36 10.42
CA PHE A 55 9.21 6.00 9.89
C PHE A 55 10.24 5.13 10.62
N LEU A 56 11.46 5.65 10.83
CA LEU A 56 12.51 4.93 11.53
C LEU A 56 12.19 4.71 13.00
N ARG A 57 11.64 5.73 13.68
CA ARG A 57 11.28 5.67 15.10
C ARG A 57 10.21 4.62 15.37
N ASP A 58 9.12 4.66 14.59
CA ASP A 58 7.90 3.92 14.90
C ASP A 58 7.82 2.57 14.15
N GLY A 59 8.34 2.51 12.92
CA GLY A 59 8.34 1.29 12.11
C GLY A 59 9.43 0.30 12.50
N PHE A 60 10.48 0.76 13.19
CA PHE A 60 11.58 -0.08 13.68
C PHE A 60 11.72 -0.05 15.21
N ALA A 61 10.65 0.32 15.91
CA ALA A 61 10.53 0.15 17.35
C ALA A 61 10.38 -1.33 17.72
N ASP A 62 10.50 -1.65 19.00
CA ASP A 62 10.26 -2.98 19.54
C ASP A 62 9.18 -2.90 20.66
N PRO A 63 7.94 -3.34 20.41
CA PRO A 63 7.39 -3.77 19.12
C PRO A 63 7.18 -2.59 18.14
N PRO A 64 7.18 -2.85 16.82
CA PRO A 64 6.91 -1.80 15.84
C PRO A 64 5.43 -1.38 15.87
N ALA A 65 5.18 -0.07 15.69
CA ALA A 65 3.82 0.47 15.63
C ALA A 65 3.09 0.06 14.33
N PHE A 66 3.83 -0.18 13.26
CA PHE A 66 3.33 -0.61 11.96
C PHE A 66 4.42 -1.37 11.20
N HIS A 67 3.98 -2.07 10.16
CA HIS A 67 4.86 -2.76 9.21
C HIS A 67 4.74 -2.13 7.83
N THR A 68 5.77 -2.27 7.01
CA THR A 68 5.78 -1.67 5.67
C THR A 68 6.35 -2.67 4.65
N LEU A 69 5.65 -2.78 3.51
CA LEU A 69 6.20 -3.38 2.30
C LEU A 69 6.54 -2.29 1.30
N VAL A 70 7.63 -2.49 0.57
CA VAL A 70 8.05 -1.67 -0.57
C VAL A 70 7.92 -2.49 -1.84
N ALA A 71 7.45 -1.85 -2.90
CA ALA A 71 7.51 -2.37 -4.25
C ALA A 71 8.58 -1.62 -5.04
N GLU A 72 9.41 -2.38 -5.71
CA GLU A 72 10.41 -1.89 -6.66
C GLU A 72 10.02 -2.30 -8.08
N CYS A 73 10.30 -1.43 -9.03
CA CYS A 73 10.19 -1.68 -10.45
C CYS A 73 11.55 -1.40 -11.08
N ASP A 74 12.17 -2.41 -11.66
CA ASP A 74 13.53 -2.32 -12.23
C ASP A 74 14.56 -1.71 -11.26
N GLY A 75 14.44 -2.07 -9.96
CA GLY A 75 15.33 -1.60 -8.89
C GLY A 75 15.01 -0.21 -8.33
N ALA A 76 14.02 0.50 -8.85
CA ALA A 76 13.58 1.78 -8.30
C ALA A 76 12.33 1.65 -7.44
N HIS A 77 12.23 2.44 -6.36
CA HIS A 77 11.02 2.49 -5.53
C HIS A 77 9.82 2.94 -6.36
N ALA A 78 8.79 2.12 -6.39
CA ALA A 78 7.60 2.34 -7.22
C ALA A 78 6.28 2.32 -6.44
N GLY A 79 6.31 1.94 -5.17
CA GLY A 79 5.15 1.96 -4.30
C GLY A 79 5.45 1.42 -2.91
N TYR A 80 4.52 1.62 -1.98
CA TYR A 80 4.61 1.09 -0.61
C TYR A 80 3.23 0.76 -0.06
N ALA A 81 3.22 -0.03 1.00
CA ALA A 81 2.05 -0.28 1.81
C ALA A 81 2.40 -0.31 3.30
N VAL A 82 1.63 0.41 4.11
CA VAL A 82 1.71 0.40 5.57
C VAL A 82 0.53 -0.36 6.15
N TYR A 83 0.80 -1.25 7.10
CA TYR A 83 -0.22 -2.05 7.76
C TYR A 83 0.15 -2.34 9.21
N TYR A 84 -0.86 -2.69 10.01
CA TYR A 84 -0.70 -3.15 11.38
C TYR A 84 -1.61 -4.31 11.69
N TRP A 85 -1.24 -5.12 12.69
CA TRP A 85 -2.00 -6.29 13.10
C TRP A 85 -3.24 -5.89 13.88
N GLY A 86 -4.33 -6.58 13.60
CA GLY A 86 -5.57 -6.53 14.34
C GLY A 86 -6.05 -7.92 14.74
N TYR A 87 -7.08 -7.96 15.55
CA TYR A 87 -7.72 -9.19 15.99
C TYR A 87 -9.23 -9.04 15.86
N ASP A 88 -9.86 -10.04 15.28
CA ASP A 88 -11.31 -10.15 15.18
C ASP A 88 -11.78 -11.17 16.22
N THR A 89 -12.58 -10.71 17.17
CA THR A 89 -13.07 -11.52 18.29
C THR A 89 -14.19 -12.46 17.86
N ASP A 90 -14.97 -12.12 16.84
CA ASP A 90 -16.07 -12.96 16.38
C ASP A 90 -15.56 -14.24 15.71
N SER A 91 -14.56 -14.11 14.87
CA SER A 91 -13.89 -15.24 14.22
C SER A 91 -12.73 -15.83 15.03
N ALA A 92 -12.34 -15.17 16.13
CA ALA A 92 -11.16 -15.51 16.94
C ALA A 92 -9.88 -15.62 16.07
N THR A 93 -9.73 -14.72 15.10
CA THR A 93 -8.59 -14.71 14.19
C THR A 93 -7.88 -13.36 14.16
N ARG A 94 -6.56 -13.41 13.92
CA ARG A 94 -5.80 -12.21 13.61
C ARG A 94 -5.88 -11.89 12.12
N GLY A 95 -5.66 -10.64 11.79
CA GLY A 95 -5.54 -10.15 10.44
C GLY A 95 -4.83 -8.80 10.43
N ILE A 96 -4.93 -8.07 9.38
CA ILE A 96 -4.30 -6.75 9.30
C ILE A 96 -5.29 -5.66 8.88
N TYR A 97 -5.02 -4.45 9.34
CA TYR A 97 -5.55 -3.23 8.79
C TYR A 97 -4.49 -2.60 7.89
N LEU A 98 -4.83 -2.44 6.61
CA LEU A 98 -4.00 -1.73 5.65
C LEU A 98 -4.31 -0.23 5.77
N ALA A 99 -3.32 0.52 6.28
CA ALA A 99 -3.45 1.95 6.48
C ALA A 99 -3.21 2.73 5.19
N ASP A 100 -2.09 2.42 4.49
CA ASP A 100 -1.70 3.06 3.25
C ASP A 100 -1.42 2.03 2.16
N LEU A 101 -1.83 2.36 0.94
CA LEU A 101 -1.37 1.72 -0.30
C LEU A 101 -1.13 2.82 -1.34
N TYR A 102 0.09 2.98 -1.76
CA TYR A 102 0.49 3.95 -2.77
C TYR A 102 1.29 3.29 -3.89
N VAL A 103 1.01 3.72 -5.10
CA VAL A 103 1.82 3.42 -6.29
C VAL A 103 2.17 4.74 -6.96
N ASP A 104 3.46 4.93 -7.22
CA ASP A 104 3.96 6.10 -7.92
C ASP A 104 3.23 6.28 -9.25
N GLU A 105 2.96 7.52 -9.61
CA GLU A 105 2.13 7.86 -10.76
C GLU A 105 2.68 7.30 -12.07
N ALA A 106 4.01 7.38 -12.23
CA ALA A 106 4.70 6.85 -13.40
C ALA A 106 4.58 5.31 -13.54
N HIS A 107 4.35 4.61 -12.42
CA HIS A 107 4.29 3.16 -12.34
C HIS A 107 2.87 2.61 -12.16
N ARG A 108 1.83 3.46 -12.23
CA ARG A 108 0.43 3.00 -12.15
C ARG A 108 0.07 2.15 -13.36
N ARG A 109 -0.85 1.20 -13.14
CA ARG A 109 -1.36 0.24 -14.14
C ARG A 109 -0.33 -0.79 -14.62
N SER A 110 0.84 -0.87 -13.98
CA SER A 110 1.88 -1.88 -14.25
C SER A 110 1.75 -3.17 -13.39
N GLY A 111 0.73 -3.25 -12.52
CA GLY A 111 0.54 -4.41 -11.63
C GLY A 111 1.11 -4.24 -10.21
N ILE A 112 1.81 -3.16 -9.90
CA ILE A 112 2.45 -2.93 -8.59
C ILE A 112 1.45 -2.94 -7.44
N GLY A 113 0.29 -2.29 -7.59
CA GLY A 113 -0.75 -2.33 -6.55
C GLY A 113 -1.23 -3.75 -6.25
N THR A 114 -1.39 -4.57 -7.28
CA THR A 114 -1.74 -6.00 -7.13
C THR A 114 -0.60 -6.77 -6.46
N ALA A 115 0.65 -6.51 -6.83
CA ALA A 115 1.82 -7.15 -6.23
C ALA A 115 1.93 -6.83 -4.72
N LEU A 116 1.73 -5.57 -4.32
CA LEU A 116 1.69 -5.16 -2.92
C LEU A 116 0.56 -5.88 -2.17
N MET A 117 -0.67 -5.87 -2.67
CA MET A 117 -1.80 -6.57 -2.04
C MET A 117 -1.55 -8.08 -1.94
N THR A 118 -0.96 -8.69 -2.95
CA THR A 118 -0.58 -10.10 -2.93
C THR A 118 0.49 -10.37 -1.86
N GLY A 119 1.52 -9.51 -1.78
CA GLY A 119 2.58 -9.59 -0.78
C GLY A 119 2.01 -9.53 0.65
N ILE A 120 1.15 -8.55 0.91
CA ILE A 120 0.46 -8.40 2.21
C ILE A 120 -0.39 -9.64 2.53
N SER A 121 -1.18 -10.12 1.55
CA SER A 121 -2.07 -11.28 1.77
C SER A 121 -1.29 -12.55 2.10
N ARG A 122 -0.18 -12.78 1.40
CA ARG A 122 0.72 -13.91 1.66
C ARG A 122 1.34 -13.80 3.04
N HIS A 123 1.93 -12.65 3.35
CA HIS A 123 2.52 -12.39 4.66
C HIS A 123 1.50 -12.60 5.78
N THR A 124 0.29 -12.04 5.63
CA THR A 124 -0.79 -12.21 6.62
C THR A 124 -1.12 -13.68 6.84
N ARG A 125 -1.31 -14.42 5.75
CA ARG A 125 -1.63 -15.87 5.80
C ARG A 125 -0.51 -16.68 6.44
N ASP A 126 0.75 -16.41 6.08
CA ASP A 126 1.91 -17.14 6.58
C ASP A 126 2.13 -16.90 8.09
N GLN A 127 1.65 -15.77 8.60
CA GLN A 127 1.61 -15.44 10.03
C GLN A 127 0.31 -15.89 10.72
N GLY A 128 -0.51 -16.73 10.08
CA GLY A 128 -1.75 -17.25 10.64
C GLY A 128 -2.94 -16.29 10.60
N GLY A 129 -2.80 -15.15 9.92
CA GLY A 129 -3.90 -14.21 9.73
C GLY A 129 -4.91 -14.68 8.68
N ARG A 130 -6.15 -14.18 8.77
CA ARG A 130 -7.27 -14.64 7.96
C ARG A 130 -8.01 -13.55 7.22
N TRP A 131 -7.72 -12.27 7.49
CA TRP A 131 -8.41 -11.15 6.89
C TRP A 131 -7.48 -9.95 6.67
N ILE A 132 -7.87 -9.10 5.73
CA ILE A 132 -7.31 -7.77 5.48
C ILE A 132 -8.47 -6.80 5.43
N PHE A 133 -8.40 -5.74 6.21
CA PHE A 133 -9.37 -4.66 6.23
C PHE A 133 -8.71 -3.35 5.81
N TRP A 134 -9.39 -2.55 5.01
CA TRP A 134 -8.93 -1.22 4.62
C TRP A 134 -10.11 -0.29 4.35
N SER A 135 -9.83 1.00 4.37
CA SER A 135 -10.78 2.02 3.95
C SER A 135 -10.32 2.72 2.68
N VAL A 136 -11.27 3.24 1.92
CA VAL A 136 -11.00 4.04 0.72
C VAL A 136 -11.95 5.22 0.67
N LEU A 137 -11.43 6.39 0.31
CA LEU A 137 -12.24 7.59 0.17
C LEU A 137 -13.31 7.37 -0.93
N LYS A 138 -14.58 7.64 -0.63
CA LYS A 138 -15.69 7.47 -1.59
C LYS A 138 -15.45 8.22 -2.90
N ARG A 139 -14.76 9.38 -2.85
CA ARG A 139 -14.40 10.18 -4.03
C ARG A 139 -13.26 9.58 -4.86
N ASN A 140 -12.41 8.71 -4.28
CA ASN A 140 -11.30 8.07 -5.00
C ASN A 140 -11.81 6.92 -5.88
N LYS A 141 -12.44 7.29 -7.01
CA LYS A 141 -13.05 6.34 -7.95
C LYS A 141 -12.04 5.34 -8.52
N ALA A 142 -10.79 5.77 -8.72
CA ALA A 142 -9.73 4.93 -9.28
C ALA A 142 -9.33 3.81 -8.30
N ALA A 143 -9.04 4.15 -7.04
CA ALA A 143 -8.74 3.18 -6.01
C ALA A 143 -9.91 2.23 -5.74
N ARG A 144 -11.15 2.75 -5.67
CA ARG A 144 -12.34 1.91 -5.51
C ARG A 144 -12.52 0.93 -6.67
N LYS A 145 -12.25 1.35 -7.91
CA LYS A 145 -12.28 0.45 -9.07
C LYS A 145 -11.24 -0.66 -8.92
N PHE A 146 -10.02 -0.33 -8.52
CA PHE A 146 -8.96 -1.29 -8.26
C PHE A 146 -9.35 -2.30 -7.16
N TYR A 147 -9.80 -1.82 -6.00
CA TYR A 147 -10.15 -2.68 -4.87
C TYR A 147 -11.34 -3.61 -5.15
N ARG A 148 -12.33 -3.20 -5.94
CA ARG A 148 -13.46 -4.06 -6.32
C ARG A 148 -13.07 -5.30 -7.13
N HIS A 149 -11.89 -5.33 -7.76
CA HIS A 149 -11.36 -6.53 -8.37
C HIS A 149 -10.74 -7.51 -7.36
N LEU A 150 -10.47 -7.05 -6.13
CA LEU A 150 -9.83 -7.83 -5.07
C LEU A 150 -10.83 -8.31 -4.01
N ALA A 151 -11.76 -7.45 -3.62
CA ALA A 151 -12.74 -7.74 -2.57
C ALA A 151 -14.00 -6.86 -2.71
N PRO A 152 -15.15 -7.30 -2.19
CA PRO A 152 -16.37 -6.50 -2.17
C PRO A 152 -16.26 -5.29 -1.22
N GLU A 153 -16.91 -4.19 -1.58
CA GLU A 153 -17.14 -3.07 -0.65
C GLU A 153 -18.24 -3.46 0.36
N LEU A 154 -17.99 -3.24 1.63
CA LEU A 154 -18.99 -3.40 2.70
C LEU A 154 -19.93 -2.20 2.67
N LYS A 155 -21.20 -2.41 2.34
CA LYS A 155 -22.17 -1.33 2.12
C LYS A 155 -22.85 -0.88 3.42
N ASP A 156 -22.95 -1.77 4.39
CA ASP A 156 -23.69 -1.57 5.64
C ASP A 156 -22.79 -1.20 6.82
N VAL A 157 -21.55 -0.82 6.54
CA VAL A 157 -20.56 -0.41 7.54
C VAL A 157 -20.28 1.08 7.44
N ALA A 158 -20.42 1.79 8.55
CA ALA A 158 -19.94 3.16 8.71
C ALA A 158 -18.61 3.17 9.47
N ILE A 159 -17.65 3.96 8.98
CA ILE A 159 -16.39 4.19 9.68
C ILE A 159 -16.59 5.39 10.59
N CYS A 160 -16.40 5.20 11.91
CA CYS A 160 -16.40 6.24 12.91
C CYS A 160 -14.96 6.50 13.36
N ALA A 161 -14.61 7.76 13.57
CA ALA A 161 -13.28 8.15 14.02
C ALA A 161 -13.35 9.40 14.91
N ALA A 162 -12.54 9.43 15.94
CA ALA A 162 -12.36 10.61 16.80
C ALA A 162 -10.91 11.09 16.69
N PHE A 163 -10.73 12.38 16.42
CA PHE A 163 -9.42 13.03 16.30
C PHE A 163 -9.41 14.36 17.06
N GLY A 164 -8.24 14.74 17.59
CA GLY A 164 -8.05 16.01 18.31
C GLY A 164 -9.07 16.18 19.44
N THR A 165 -9.75 17.30 19.47
CA THR A 165 -10.71 17.63 20.56
C THR A 165 -11.85 16.60 20.73
N SER A 166 -12.24 15.87 19.67
CA SER A 166 -13.23 14.80 19.82
C SER A 166 -12.65 13.56 20.50
N PHE A 167 -11.37 13.28 20.28
CA PHE A 167 -10.65 12.22 20.98
C PHE A 167 -10.48 12.57 22.46
N ASP A 168 -9.98 13.78 22.74
CA ASP A 168 -9.76 14.26 24.10
C ASP A 168 -11.07 14.25 24.90
N ARG A 169 -12.17 14.73 24.29
CA ARG A 169 -13.49 14.68 24.93
C ARG A 169 -13.96 13.28 25.30
N ILE A 170 -13.67 12.25 24.48
CA ILE A 170 -14.04 10.86 24.81
C ILE A 170 -13.19 10.35 25.97
N ALA A 171 -11.92 10.72 26.04
CA ALA A 171 -11.03 10.33 27.12
C ALA A 171 -11.44 10.92 28.49
N ASP A 172 -12.13 12.08 28.46
CA ASP A 172 -12.57 12.82 29.65
C ASP A 172 -14.07 12.61 29.96
N LEU A 173 -14.73 11.61 29.35
CA LEU A 173 -16.10 11.22 29.74
C LEU A 173 -16.06 10.46 31.06
N ASP A 174 -16.81 10.97 32.06
CA ASP A 174 -17.04 10.32 33.36
C ASP A 174 -18.09 9.19 33.27
#